data_9ed557398a0922a1e4eadd21fe538a1b
#
_entry.id   9ed557398a0922a1e4eadd21fe538a1b
#
_cell.length_a   1.000
_cell.length_b   1.000
_cell.length_c   1.000
_cell.angle_alpha   90.00
_cell.angle_beta   90.00
_cell.angle_gamma   90.00
#
_symmetry.space_group_name_H-M   'P 1'
#
loop_
_entity.id
_entity.type
_entity.pdbx_description
1 polymer ?
#
loop_
_entity_poly.entity_id
_entity_poly.type
_entity_poly.pdbx_seq_one_letter_code
_entity_poly.pdbx_strand_id
1 'polypeptide(L)'
;MMAAGEHLAGVRMYHSFGEIWNGFTKNLYFGPRGNLWALGGGIVFVASISVLPPLLALNAAGRRRPLEALEALMTSGALIATGGWAMSSVGLDRRLGWFQPLGTAVLAAIAVNSTIAVLSGRGVEWRGRRYVGGSVDSTRATEAERQLQPDPART
;
A
#
# COMPACT_ATOMS: atom_id res chain seq x y z
N MET A 1 -27.19 -0.36 9.04
CA MET A 1 -27.57 0.29 7.78
C MET A 1 -26.49 1.32 7.47
N MET A 2 -25.59 1.09 6.50
CA MET A 2 -24.61 2.09 6.07
C MET A 2 -25.31 3.05 5.11
N ALA A 3 -25.40 4.32 5.45
CA ALA A 3 -25.91 5.35 4.56
C ALA A 3 -24.78 5.77 3.61
N ALA A 4 -25.07 5.83 2.31
CA ALA A 4 -24.16 6.37 1.31
C ALA A 4 -24.04 7.89 1.52
N GLY A 5 -22.94 8.32 2.15
CA GLY A 5 -22.66 9.72 2.49
C GLY A 5 -21.78 10.44 1.46
N GLU A 6 -21.65 9.91 0.26
CA GLU A 6 -20.77 10.40 -0.80
C GLU A 6 -21.04 11.87 -1.20
N HIS A 7 -22.26 12.32 -0.98
CA HIS A 7 -22.69 13.69 -1.30
C HIS A 7 -22.46 14.70 -0.17
N LEU A 8 -22.04 14.24 1.02
CA LEU A 8 -21.96 15.09 2.21
C LEU A 8 -20.56 15.63 2.49
N ALA A 9 -19.50 14.95 2.06
CA ALA A 9 -18.12 15.41 2.21
C ALA A 9 -17.18 14.79 1.20
N GLY A 10 -16.43 15.61 0.47
CA GLY A 10 -15.30 15.21 -0.35
C GLY A 10 -14.00 15.47 0.42
N VAL A 11 -13.29 14.42 0.85
CA VAL A 11 -11.99 14.56 1.50
C VAL A 11 -10.90 14.03 0.58
N ARG A 12 -9.98 14.90 0.18
CA ARG A 12 -8.78 14.49 -0.53
C ARG A 12 -7.72 14.08 0.48
N MET A 13 -7.50 12.78 0.63
CA MET A 13 -6.62 12.22 1.66
C MET A 13 -5.13 12.40 1.32
N TYR A 14 -4.77 12.35 0.03
CA TYR A 14 -3.40 12.46 -0.47
C TYR A 14 -3.31 13.47 -1.62
N HIS A 15 -2.26 14.28 -1.64
CA HIS A 15 -2.02 15.31 -2.65
C HIS A 15 -0.88 14.94 -3.60
N SER A 16 -0.05 13.95 -3.26
CA SER A 16 1.09 13.49 -4.06
C SER A 16 1.31 11.99 -3.94
N PHE A 17 2.04 11.42 -4.91
CA PHE A 17 2.46 10.02 -4.86
C PHE A 17 3.35 9.75 -3.62
N GLY A 18 4.20 10.70 -3.22
CA GLY A 18 5.01 10.58 -2.01
C GLY A 18 4.18 10.45 -0.73
N GLU A 19 3.07 11.18 -0.63
CA GLU A 19 2.15 11.05 0.50
C GLU A 19 1.45 9.69 0.52
N ILE A 20 1.05 9.17 -0.66
CA ILE A 20 0.50 7.82 -0.80
C ILE A 20 1.54 6.80 -0.34
N TRP A 21 2.76 6.90 -0.87
CA TRP A 21 3.87 6.01 -0.54
C TRP A 21 4.12 5.95 0.97
N ASN A 22 4.29 7.10 1.61
CA ASN A 22 4.57 7.19 3.05
C ASN A 22 3.39 6.71 3.90
N GLY A 23 2.17 7.06 3.52
CA GLY A 23 0.96 6.62 4.21
C GLY A 23 0.76 5.11 4.17
N PHE A 24 0.94 4.50 3.00
CA PHE A 24 0.85 3.05 2.86
C PHE A 24 2.04 2.31 3.49
N THR A 25 3.26 2.87 3.44
CA THR A 25 4.43 2.31 4.14
C THR A 25 4.15 2.12 5.62
N LYS A 26 3.56 3.12 6.28
CA LYS A 26 3.14 3.01 7.68
C LYS A 26 2.07 1.94 7.87
N ASN A 27 1.00 1.98 7.09
CA ASN A 27 -0.16 1.12 7.28
C ASN A 27 0.16 -0.36 7.04
N LEU A 28 0.99 -0.66 6.04
CA LEU A 28 1.38 -2.04 5.71
C LEU A 28 2.21 -2.70 6.81
N TYR A 29 3.04 -1.94 7.52
CA TYR A 29 3.78 -2.49 8.66
C TYR A 29 2.87 -2.74 9.88
N PHE A 30 2.03 -1.76 10.23
CA PHE A 30 1.19 -1.86 11.42
C PHE A 30 -0.05 -2.74 11.23
N GLY A 31 -0.56 -2.86 10.00
CA GLY A 31 -1.73 -3.68 9.67
C GLY A 31 -1.59 -5.14 10.14
N PRO A 32 -0.49 -5.85 9.83
CA PRO A 32 -0.21 -7.20 10.34
C PRO A 32 0.27 -7.26 11.79
N ARG A 33 0.07 -6.22 12.60
CA ARG A 33 0.55 -6.13 14.00
C ARG A 33 2.07 -6.32 14.15
N GLY A 34 2.85 -5.87 13.16
CA GLY A 34 4.30 -6.01 13.13
C GLY A 34 4.80 -7.44 12.83
N ASN A 35 3.92 -8.36 12.44
CA ASN A 35 4.33 -9.71 12.06
C ASN A 35 4.93 -9.69 10.64
N LEU A 36 6.25 -9.73 10.55
CA LEU A 36 7.00 -9.70 9.30
C LEU A 36 6.72 -10.93 8.40
N TRP A 37 6.43 -12.08 8.99
CA TRP A 37 6.08 -13.28 8.23
C TRP A 37 4.72 -13.15 7.57
N ALA A 38 3.73 -12.59 8.28
CA ALA A 38 2.41 -12.30 7.72
C ALA A 38 2.50 -11.23 6.61
N LEU A 39 3.31 -10.19 6.82
CA LEU A 39 3.56 -9.16 5.81
C LEU A 39 4.25 -9.75 4.58
N GLY A 40 5.38 -10.46 4.76
CA GLY A 40 6.14 -11.07 3.68
C GLY A 40 5.31 -12.11 2.90
N GLY A 41 4.63 -12.99 3.62
CA GLY A 41 3.74 -13.98 3.02
C GLY A 41 2.59 -13.35 2.23
N GLY A 42 1.98 -12.31 2.77
CA GLY A 42 0.94 -11.54 2.06
C GLY A 42 1.45 -10.87 0.79
N ILE A 43 2.64 -10.27 0.81
CA ILE A 43 3.27 -9.67 -0.38
C ILE A 43 3.53 -10.72 -1.45
N VAL A 44 4.17 -11.84 -1.08
CA VAL A 44 4.48 -12.94 -2.01
C VAL A 44 3.18 -13.49 -2.60
N PHE A 45 2.15 -13.71 -1.80
CA PHE A 45 0.85 -14.21 -2.24
C PHE A 45 0.20 -13.27 -3.26
N VAL A 46 0.07 -11.98 -2.93
CA VAL A 46 -0.57 -11.00 -3.80
C VAL A 46 0.24 -10.75 -5.07
N ALA A 47 1.58 -10.71 -4.98
CA ALA A 47 2.45 -10.57 -6.15
C ALA A 47 2.35 -11.80 -7.06
N SER A 48 2.32 -13.02 -6.49
CA SER A 48 2.19 -14.26 -7.26
C SER A 48 0.88 -14.30 -8.03
N ILE A 49 -0.22 -13.92 -7.43
CA ILE A 49 -1.52 -13.93 -8.10
C ILE A 49 -1.63 -12.83 -9.16
N SER A 50 -1.11 -11.64 -8.91
CA SER A 50 -1.39 -10.47 -9.73
C SER A 50 -0.33 -10.18 -10.79
N VAL A 51 0.94 -10.46 -10.49
CA VAL A 51 2.06 -10.11 -11.38
C VAL A 51 2.57 -11.32 -12.17
N LEU A 52 2.58 -12.50 -11.54
CA LEU A 52 3.12 -13.71 -12.16
C LEU A 52 2.35 -14.15 -13.42
N PRO A 53 1.00 -14.19 -13.46
CA PRO A 53 0.28 -14.64 -14.66
C PRO A 53 0.59 -13.81 -15.92
N PRO A 54 0.57 -12.47 -15.92
CA PRO A 54 0.92 -11.72 -17.12
C PRO A 54 2.39 -11.93 -17.54
N LEU A 55 3.32 -12.10 -16.61
CA LEU A 55 4.71 -12.43 -16.92
C LEU A 55 4.86 -13.83 -17.53
N LEU A 56 4.11 -14.81 -17.02
CA LEU A 56 4.08 -16.15 -17.59
C LEU A 56 3.48 -16.16 -18.99
N ALA A 57 2.43 -15.37 -19.24
CA ALA A 57 1.85 -15.22 -20.56
C ALA A 57 2.88 -14.70 -21.58
N LEU A 58 3.64 -13.67 -21.22
CA LEU A 58 4.69 -13.11 -22.08
C LEU A 58 5.82 -14.13 -22.33
N ASN A 59 6.26 -14.85 -21.28
CA ASN A 59 7.30 -15.87 -21.42
C ASN A 59 6.84 -17.05 -22.29
N ALA A 60 5.61 -17.54 -22.08
CA ALA A 60 5.05 -18.65 -22.85
C ALA A 60 4.84 -18.27 -24.32
N ALA A 61 4.41 -17.05 -24.61
CA ALA A 61 4.31 -16.52 -25.98
C ALA A 61 5.67 -16.47 -26.65
N GLY A 62 6.71 -15.98 -25.98
CA GLY A 62 8.08 -15.95 -26.48
C GLY A 62 8.67 -17.36 -26.74
N ARG A 63 8.26 -18.35 -25.98
CA ARG A 63 8.67 -19.76 -26.12
C ARG A 63 7.81 -20.57 -27.09
N ARG A 64 6.83 -19.93 -27.74
CA ARG A 64 5.85 -20.57 -28.66
C ARG A 64 5.07 -21.71 -28.00
N ARG A 65 4.67 -21.55 -26.74
CA ARG A 65 3.85 -22.49 -25.98
C ARG A 65 2.41 -21.97 -25.86
N PRO A 66 1.56 -22.23 -26.87
CA PRO A 66 0.26 -21.56 -27.00
C PRO A 66 -0.71 -21.91 -25.86
N LEU A 67 -0.71 -23.14 -25.36
CA LEU A 67 -1.61 -23.55 -24.28
C LEU A 67 -1.25 -22.86 -22.96
N GLU A 68 0.04 -22.86 -22.60
CA GLU A 68 0.50 -22.16 -21.37
C GLU A 68 0.24 -20.65 -21.47
N ALA A 69 0.43 -20.06 -22.66
CA ALA A 69 0.13 -18.65 -22.87
C ALA A 69 -1.37 -18.36 -22.71
N LEU A 70 -2.25 -19.24 -23.24
CA LEU A 70 -3.69 -19.09 -23.13
C LEU A 70 -4.16 -19.16 -21.67
N GLU A 71 -3.70 -20.15 -20.90
CA GLU A 71 -4.03 -20.28 -19.49
C GLU A 71 -3.61 -19.05 -18.67
N ALA A 72 -2.39 -18.57 -18.89
CA ALA A 72 -1.87 -17.38 -18.21
C ALA A 72 -2.62 -16.11 -18.62
N LEU A 73 -3.04 -15.98 -19.89
CA LEU A 73 -3.87 -14.87 -20.37
C LEU A 73 -5.27 -14.93 -19.78
N MET A 74 -5.90 -16.09 -19.71
CA MET A 74 -7.21 -16.25 -19.08
C MET A 74 -7.17 -15.86 -17.59
N THR A 75 -6.14 -16.32 -16.88
CA THR A 75 -5.94 -15.96 -15.47
C THR A 75 -5.76 -14.45 -15.30
N SER A 76 -4.91 -13.84 -16.13
CA SER A 76 -4.70 -12.38 -16.12
C SER A 76 -5.99 -11.63 -16.43
N GLY A 77 -6.74 -12.08 -17.42
CA GLY A 77 -8.04 -11.49 -17.80
C GLY A 77 -9.07 -11.56 -16.67
N ALA A 78 -9.15 -12.70 -16.00
CA ALA A 78 -10.03 -12.89 -14.83
C ALA A 78 -9.67 -11.93 -13.69
N LEU A 79 -8.39 -11.73 -13.41
CA LEU A 79 -7.91 -10.79 -12.40
C LEU A 79 -8.24 -9.33 -12.77
N ILE A 80 -8.01 -8.94 -14.01
CA ILE A 80 -8.36 -7.60 -14.52
C ILE A 80 -9.87 -7.38 -14.44
N ALA A 81 -10.66 -8.38 -14.82
CA ALA A 81 -12.12 -8.30 -14.76
C ALA A 81 -12.62 -8.17 -13.32
N THR A 82 -12.05 -8.94 -12.39
CA THR A 82 -12.37 -8.87 -10.96
C THR A 82 -11.98 -7.50 -10.39
N GLY A 83 -10.80 -6.99 -10.74
CA GLY A 83 -10.36 -5.66 -10.38
C GLY A 83 -11.29 -4.56 -10.91
N GLY A 84 -11.69 -4.68 -12.18
CA GLY A 84 -12.64 -3.75 -12.79
C GLY A 84 -14.03 -3.80 -12.15
N TRP A 85 -14.50 -4.99 -11.78
CA TRP A 85 -15.73 -5.13 -11.01
C TRP A 85 -15.63 -4.49 -9.63
N ALA A 86 -14.54 -4.71 -8.91
CA ALA A 86 -14.30 -4.07 -7.62
C ALA A 86 -14.24 -2.54 -7.72
N MET A 87 -13.62 -1.98 -8.77
CA MET A 87 -13.63 -0.54 -9.01
C MET A 87 -15.04 -0.01 -9.26
N SER A 88 -15.83 -0.73 -10.06
CA SER A 88 -17.21 -0.31 -10.33
C SER A 88 -18.13 -0.38 -9.11
N SER A 89 -17.88 -1.30 -8.17
CA SER A 89 -18.66 -1.40 -6.94
C SER A 89 -18.49 -0.21 -5.98
N VAL A 90 -17.40 0.54 -6.14
CA VAL A 90 -17.12 1.78 -5.39
C VAL A 90 -17.29 3.05 -6.26
N GLY A 91 -17.99 2.93 -7.39
CA GLY A 91 -18.31 4.07 -8.25
C GLY A 91 -17.16 4.55 -9.16
N LEU A 92 -16.08 3.77 -9.30
CA LEU A 92 -14.95 4.10 -10.16
C LEU A 92 -15.06 3.42 -11.54
N ASP A 93 -14.31 3.92 -12.54
CA ASP A 93 -14.28 3.37 -13.89
C ASP A 93 -13.70 1.95 -13.89
N ARG A 94 -14.43 0.99 -14.46
CA ARG A 94 -14.00 -0.41 -14.63
C ARG A 94 -12.67 -0.56 -15.37
N ARG A 95 -12.32 0.39 -16.22
CA ARG A 95 -11.06 0.40 -16.98
C ARG A 95 -9.84 0.47 -16.07
N LEU A 96 -10.00 0.96 -14.84
CA LEU A 96 -8.94 0.97 -13.84
C LEU A 96 -8.46 -0.45 -13.46
N GLY A 97 -9.28 -1.48 -13.69
CA GLY A 97 -8.88 -2.88 -13.53
C GLY A 97 -7.65 -3.28 -14.36
N TRP A 98 -7.40 -2.64 -15.50
CA TRP A 98 -6.20 -2.88 -16.31
C TRP A 98 -4.90 -2.51 -15.58
N PHE A 99 -4.97 -1.58 -14.65
CA PHE A 99 -3.82 -1.16 -13.83
C PHE A 99 -3.60 -2.03 -12.59
N GLN A 100 -4.46 -3.04 -12.37
CA GLN A 100 -4.40 -3.91 -11.20
C GLN A 100 -3.02 -4.58 -11.02
N PRO A 101 -2.36 -5.17 -12.05
CA PRO A 101 -1.02 -5.75 -11.87
C PRO A 101 0.03 -4.70 -11.50
N LEU A 102 -0.04 -3.50 -12.09
CA LEU A 102 0.86 -2.40 -11.78
C LEU A 102 0.62 -1.88 -10.36
N GLY A 103 -0.64 -1.67 -9.97
CA GLY A 103 -1.01 -1.27 -8.61
C GLY A 103 -0.51 -2.25 -7.55
N THR A 104 -0.63 -3.55 -7.85
CA THR A 104 -0.10 -4.60 -6.97
C THR A 104 1.42 -4.58 -6.87
N ALA A 105 2.12 -4.38 -7.99
CA ALA A 105 3.59 -4.27 -7.98
C ALA A 105 4.05 -3.05 -7.15
N VAL A 106 3.37 -1.91 -7.28
CA VAL A 106 3.64 -0.71 -6.46
C VAL A 106 3.37 -1.00 -4.98
N LEU A 107 2.25 -1.65 -4.65
CA LEU A 107 1.92 -2.01 -3.28
C LEU A 107 2.97 -2.96 -2.67
N ALA A 108 3.44 -3.95 -3.44
CA ALA A 108 4.52 -4.83 -3.01
C ALA A 108 5.83 -4.06 -2.76
N ALA A 109 6.19 -3.12 -3.64
CA ALA A 109 7.36 -2.27 -3.45
C ALA A 109 7.27 -1.41 -2.19
N ILE A 110 6.10 -0.82 -1.90
CA ILE A 110 5.85 -0.06 -0.67
C ILE A 110 6.00 -0.97 0.57
N ALA A 111 5.48 -2.19 0.50
CA ALA A 111 5.56 -3.14 1.62
C ALA A 111 7.01 -3.60 1.89
N VAL A 112 7.79 -3.86 0.85
CA VAL A 112 9.23 -4.13 0.97
C VAL A 112 9.95 -2.94 1.60
N ASN A 113 9.68 -1.71 1.11
CA ASN A 113 10.25 -0.50 1.68
C ASN A 113 9.88 -0.32 3.16
N SER A 114 8.62 -0.58 3.52
CA SER A 114 8.15 -0.56 4.91
C SER A 114 8.93 -1.53 5.79
N THR A 115 9.12 -2.76 5.32
CA THR A 115 9.88 -3.80 6.02
C THR A 115 11.33 -3.37 6.23
N ILE A 116 12.00 -2.86 5.18
CA ILE A 116 13.38 -2.37 5.26
C ILE A 116 13.50 -1.20 6.23
N ALA A 117 12.57 -0.24 6.18
CA ALA A 117 12.59 0.95 7.06
C ALA A 117 12.51 0.57 8.53
N VAL A 118 11.72 -0.46 8.86
CA VAL A 118 11.55 -0.93 10.23
C VAL A 118 12.75 -1.79 10.68
N LEU A 119 13.19 -2.76 9.86
CA LEU A 119 14.34 -3.60 10.20
C LEU A 119 15.64 -2.80 10.34
N SER A 120 15.80 -1.72 9.57
CA SER A 120 16.97 -0.83 9.67
C SER A 120 16.89 0.17 10.82
N GLY A 121 15.81 0.16 11.62
CA GLY A 121 15.62 1.10 12.74
C GLY A 121 15.37 2.54 12.30
N ARG A 122 15.28 2.83 10.97
CA ARG A 122 14.98 4.17 10.47
C ARG A 122 13.58 4.63 10.86
N GLY A 123 12.66 3.68 11.09
CA GLY A 123 11.26 3.96 11.33
C GLY A 123 10.55 4.53 10.09
N VAL A 124 9.28 4.84 10.26
CA VAL A 124 8.44 5.43 9.21
C VAL A 124 7.97 6.80 9.68
N GLU A 125 8.22 7.83 8.86
CA GLU A 125 7.77 9.19 9.15
C GLU A 125 6.41 9.46 8.49
N TRP A 126 5.46 9.98 9.27
CA TRP A 126 4.15 10.39 8.78
C TRP A 126 3.67 11.64 9.49
N ARG A 127 3.39 12.70 8.75
CA ARG A 127 2.90 13.99 9.29
C ARG A 127 3.76 14.51 10.44
N GLY A 128 5.10 14.48 10.30
CA GLY A 128 6.04 14.96 11.30
C GLY A 128 6.22 14.05 12.53
N ARG A 129 5.57 12.88 12.55
CA ARG A 129 5.75 11.87 13.60
C ARG A 129 6.54 10.68 13.10
N ARG A 130 7.51 10.25 13.88
CA ARG A 130 8.32 9.06 13.59
C ARG A 130 7.76 7.85 14.34
N TYR A 131 7.57 6.75 13.63
CA TYR A 131 7.09 5.49 14.16
C TYR A 131 8.24 4.48 14.12
N VAL A 132 8.64 3.98 15.30
CA VAL A 132 9.72 2.99 15.44
C VAL A 132 9.19 1.85 16.30
N GLY A 133 9.37 0.59 15.87
CA GLY A 133 9.06 -0.59 16.68
C GLY A 133 7.63 -0.72 17.21
N GLY A 134 6.63 -0.10 16.53
CA GLY A 134 5.23 -0.19 16.95
C GLY A 134 4.78 0.91 17.91
N SER A 135 5.65 1.79 18.36
CA SER A 135 5.35 2.96 19.18
C SER A 135 5.59 4.26 18.43
N VAL A 136 4.84 5.30 18.80
CA VAL A 136 5.15 6.67 18.37
C VAL A 136 6.33 7.15 19.20
N ASP A 137 7.42 7.56 18.55
CA ASP A 137 8.52 8.23 19.23
C ASP A 137 8.03 9.63 19.65
N SER A 138 7.54 9.71 20.89
CA SER A 138 7.02 10.94 21.50
C SER A 138 8.11 11.90 21.94
N THR A 139 9.38 11.52 21.85
CA THR A 139 10.50 12.31 22.39
C THR A 139 10.57 13.71 21.78
N ARG A 140 10.33 13.81 20.45
CA ARG A 140 10.30 15.11 19.77
C ARG A 140 9.04 15.94 20.06
N ALA A 141 7.90 15.29 20.29
CA ALA A 141 6.66 16.00 20.64
C ALA A 141 6.81 16.65 22.04
N THR A 142 7.41 15.92 22.98
CA THR A 142 7.67 16.42 24.32
C THR A 142 8.73 17.53 24.37
N GLU A 143 9.74 17.48 23.48
CA GLU A 143 10.71 18.57 23.34
C GLU A 143 10.09 19.85 22.74
N ALA A 144 9.24 19.71 21.74
CA ALA A 144 8.52 20.84 21.16
C ALA A 144 7.53 21.47 22.14
N GLU A 145 6.83 20.66 22.93
CA GLU A 145 5.97 21.16 24.02
C GLU A 145 6.76 21.87 25.13
N ARG A 146 7.94 21.37 25.49
CA ARG A 146 8.83 22.05 26.47
C ARG A 146 9.33 23.39 25.96
N GLN A 147 9.61 23.53 24.64
CA GLN A 147 10.04 24.80 24.05
C GLN A 147 8.91 25.84 23.96
N LEU A 148 7.66 25.38 23.94
CA LEU A 148 6.47 26.26 23.90
C LEU A 148 5.97 26.66 25.29
N GLN A 149 6.47 26.02 26.37
CA GLN A 149 6.12 26.37 27.72
C GLN A 149 6.83 27.66 28.13
N PRO A 150 6.10 28.73 28.51
CA PRO A 150 6.72 29.98 28.98
C PRO A 150 7.63 29.69 30.17
N ASP A 151 8.83 30.27 30.16
CA ASP A 151 9.78 30.17 31.25
C ASP A 151 9.16 30.74 32.54
N PRO A 152 8.92 29.92 33.58
CA PRO A 152 8.33 30.39 34.84
C PRO A 152 9.20 31.40 35.58
N ALA A 153 10.46 31.62 35.14
CA ALA A 153 11.39 32.59 35.75
C ALA A 153 11.24 34.02 35.16
N ARG A 154 10.31 34.24 34.25
CA ARG A 154 10.08 35.55 33.59
C ARG A 154 8.81 36.25 34.03
N THR A 155 8.15 35.81 35.09
CA THR A 155 7.03 36.55 35.76
C THR A 155 7.48 37.23 37.04
#